data_f7954c9bf83753e827f56bfb0f027221
#
_entry.id   f7954c9bf83753e827f56bfb0f027221
#
_cell.length_a   1.000
_cell.length_b   1.000
_cell.length_c   1.000
_cell.angle_alpha   90.00
_cell.angle_beta   90.00
_cell.angle_gamma   90.00
#
_symmetry.space_group_name_H-M   'P 1'
#
loop_
_entity.id
_entity.type
_entity.pdbx_description
1 polymer ?
#
loop_
_entity_poly.entity_id
_entity_poly.type
_entity_poly.pdbx_seq_one_letter_code
_entity_poly.pdbx_strand_id
1 'polypeptide(L)'
;MDLVRGLHNLAPRHRGCVATIGNYDGVHLGHQHIIAALRERASSAGVPAVVVTFEPTPREYFEGAAAPSRLTRLREKLEALESCGVDRVVVLRFDDRMRSMGATEFVDRLLVDGLAVRHVVVGHDFHFARRREGTIETLRAAGA
;
A
#
# COMPACT_ATOMS: atom_id res chain seq x y z
N MET A 1 -13.90 -7.85 4.00
CA MET A 1 -12.55 -7.23 3.86
C MET A 1 -12.25 -6.39 5.08
N ASP A 2 -11.11 -6.62 5.71
CA ASP A 2 -10.67 -5.82 6.85
C ASP A 2 -10.15 -4.47 6.41
N LEU A 3 -10.43 -3.44 7.21
CA LEU A 3 -9.91 -2.09 7.01
C LEU A 3 -9.11 -1.65 8.23
N VAL A 4 -7.86 -1.26 8.02
CA VAL A 4 -7.00 -0.70 9.08
C VAL A 4 -6.63 0.72 8.69
N ARG A 5 -6.93 1.67 9.57
CA ARG A 5 -6.61 3.09 9.35
C ARG A 5 -5.43 3.50 10.23
N GLY A 6 -4.30 3.82 9.58
CA GLY A 6 -3.10 4.32 10.24
C GLY A 6 -2.17 3.22 10.76
N LEU A 7 -0.88 3.52 10.80
CA LEU A 7 0.14 2.62 11.31
C LEU A 7 -0.11 2.22 12.77
N HIS A 8 -0.63 3.15 13.57
CA HIS A 8 -0.86 2.93 14.99
C HIS A 8 -1.98 1.93 15.29
N ASN A 9 -2.79 1.59 14.28
CA ASN A 9 -3.86 0.59 14.44
C ASN A 9 -3.44 -0.80 13.97
N LEU A 10 -2.22 -0.97 13.48
CA LEU A 10 -1.71 -2.29 13.16
C LEU A 10 -1.46 -3.08 14.47
N ALA A 11 -2.01 -4.27 14.53
CA ALA A 11 -1.94 -5.15 15.70
C ALA A 11 -1.21 -6.46 15.33
N PRO A 12 -0.78 -7.26 16.33
CA PRO A 12 -0.10 -8.53 16.04
C PRO A 12 -0.88 -9.46 15.10
N ARG A 13 -2.22 -9.44 15.14
CA ARG A 13 -3.05 -10.26 14.25
C ARG A 13 -2.92 -9.88 12.77
N HIS A 14 -2.41 -8.69 12.47
CA HIS A 14 -2.23 -8.21 11.10
C HIS A 14 -0.90 -8.68 10.50
N ARG A 15 -0.04 -9.30 11.27
CA ARG A 15 1.29 -9.72 10.82
C ARG A 15 1.23 -11.02 10.00
N GLY A 16 2.06 -11.10 8.97
CA GLY A 16 2.11 -12.26 8.07
C GLY A 16 1.13 -12.09 6.91
N CYS A 17 1.62 -11.52 5.80
CA CYS A 17 0.78 -11.26 4.63
C CYS A 17 1.65 -11.09 3.39
N VAL A 18 1.01 -11.01 2.23
CA VAL A 18 1.62 -10.50 1.00
C VAL A 18 0.96 -9.15 0.74
N ALA A 19 1.76 -8.13 0.50
CA ALA A 19 1.26 -6.76 0.39
C ALA A 19 1.64 -6.09 -0.92
N THR A 20 0.83 -5.15 -1.35
CA THR A 20 1.15 -4.18 -2.39
C THR A 20 0.91 -2.78 -1.85
N ILE A 21 1.60 -1.80 -2.42
CA ILE A 21 1.51 -0.40 -1.99
C ILE A 21 1.21 0.44 -3.23
N GLY A 22 0.20 1.29 -3.14
CA GLY A 22 -0.14 2.18 -4.24
C GLY A 22 -1.36 3.04 -3.94
N ASN A 23 -1.63 4.00 -4.81
CA ASN A 23 -2.77 4.89 -4.65
C ASN A 23 -4.09 4.24 -5.06
N TYR A 24 -4.06 3.38 -6.06
CA TYR A 24 -5.21 2.61 -6.55
C TYR A 24 -6.44 3.47 -6.88
N ASP A 25 -6.21 4.68 -7.40
CA ASP A 25 -7.29 5.54 -7.83
C ASP A 25 -7.90 5.00 -9.13
N GLY A 26 -9.20 4.72 -9.11
CA GLY A 26 -9.93 4.17 -10.25
C GLY A 26 -9.79 2.66 -10.46
N VAL A 27 -8.86 1.98 -9.79
CA VAL A 27 -8.60 0.53 -9.90
C VAL A 27 -8.68 0.06 -11.35
N HIS A 28 -7.83 0.64 -12.22
CA HIS A 28 -7.80 0.32 -13.65
C HIS A 28 -7.10 -1.02 -13.95
N LEU A 29 -7.03 -1.41 -15.23
CA LEU A 29 -6.50 -2.71 -15.65
C LEU A 29 -5.10 -3.01 -15.11
N GLY A 30 -4.19 -2.02 -15.07
CA GLY A 30 -2.85 -2.21 -14.51
C GLY A 30 -2.90 -2.58 -13.03
N HIS A 31 -3.80 -1.95 -12.27
CA HIS A 31 -4.02 -2.29 -10.86
C HIS A 31 -4.57 -3.71 -10.71
N GLN A 32 -5.47 -4.12 -11.61
CA GLN A 32 -6.04 -5.46 -11.58
C GLN A 32 -4.98 -6.53 -11.79
N HIS A 33 -4.00 -6.28 -12.67
CA HIS A 33 -2.86 -7.19 -12.86
C HIS A 33 -2.03 -7.34 -11.58
N ILE A 34 -1.73 -6.23 -10.93
CA ILE A 34 -0.98 -6.24 -9.67
C ILE A 34 -1.76 -6.99 -8.59
N ILE A 35 -3.06 -6.74 -8.48
CA ILE A 35 -3.91 -7.39 -7.49
C ILE A 35 -4.01 -8.90 -7.76
N ALA A 36 -4.09 -9.31 -9.02
CA ALA A 36 -4.11 -10.72 -9.38
C ALA A 36 -2.82 -11.42 -8.95
N ALA A 37 -1.66 -10.81 -9.21
CA ALA A 37 -0.37 -11.32 -8.78
C ALA A 37 -0.27 -11.37 -7.24
N LEU A 38 -0.77 -10.35 -6.57
CA LEU A 38 -0.84 -10.27 -5.11
C LEU A 38 -1.64 -11.46 -4.54
N ARG A 39 -2.81 -11.71 -5.07
CA ARG A 39 -3.69 -12.78 -4.61
C ARG A 39 -3.09 -14.16 -4.83
N GLU A 40 -2.45 -14.36 -5.98
CA GLU A 40 -1.78 -15.61 -6.29
C GLU A 40 -0.66 -15.90 -5.31
N ARG A 41 0.19 -14.93 -5.01
CA ARG A 41 1.26 -15.05 -4.03
C ARG A 41 0.72 -15.30 -2.63
N ALA A 42 -0.32 -14.58 -2.23
CA ALA A 42 -0.95 -14.73 -0.92
C ALA A 42 -1.53 -16.14 -0.77
N SER A 43 -2.23 -16.62 -1.78
CA SER A 43 -2.81 -17.96 -1.78
C SER A 43 -1.72 -19.04 -1.67
N SER A 44 -0.65 -18.91 -2.42
CA SER A 44 0.47 -19.87 -2.37
C SER A 44 1.15 -19.89 -1.01
N ALA A 45 1.23 -18.75 -0.33
CA ALA A 45 1.85 -18.64 0.99
C ALA A 45 0.88 -18.94 2.14
N GLY A 46 -0.42 -19.08 1.86
CA GLY A 46 -1.44 -19.31 2.87
C GLY A 46 -1.66 -18.13 3.81
N VAL A 47 -1.49 -16.91 3.31
CA VAL A 47 -1.62 -15.67 4.08
C VAL A 47 -2.54 -14.68 3.37
N PRO A 48 -3.04 -13.64 4.09
CA PRO A 48 -3.91 -12.65 3.47
C PRO A 48 -3.21 -11.81 2.40
N ALA A 49 -4.02 -11.35 1.42
CA ALA A 49 -3.61 -10.36 0.43
C ALA A 49 -3.98 -8.97 0.95
N VAL A 50 -2.99 -8.09 1.08
CA VAL A 50 -3.14 -6.77 1.70
C VAL A 50 -2.77 -5.67 0.71
N VAL A 51 -3.61 -4.66 0.60
CA VAL A 51 -3.32 -3.43 -0.14
C VAL A 51 -3.05 -2.31 0.86
N VAL A 52 -1.92 -1.63 0.69
CA VAL A 52 -1.59 -0.41 1.44
C VAL A 52 -1.82 0.77 0.50
N THR A 53 -2.67 1.69 0.91
CA THR A 53 -2.99 2.88 0.13
C THR A 53 -2.98 4.12 1.01
N PHE A 54 -3.12 5.29 0.39
CA PHE A 54 -3.03 6.57 1.09
C PHE A 54 -4.32 7.36 0.94
N GLU A 55 -4.71 8.07 2.02
CA GLU A 55 -5.87 8.95 2.05
C GLU A 55 -5.61 10.11 3.01
N PRO A 56 -5.40 11.34 2.55
CA PRO A 56 -5.31 11.71 1.14
C PRO A 56 -4.13 11.07 0.42
N THR A 57 -4.15 11.08 -0.91
CA THR A 57 -3.03 10.58 -1.70
C THR A 57 -1.85 11.56 -1.63
N PRO A 58 -0.60 11.12 -1.92
CA PRO A 58 0.52 12.04 -1.98
C PRO A 58 0.27 13.22 -2.93
N ARG A 59 -0.34 12.96 -4.07
CA ARG A 59 -0.64 14.01 -5.04
C ARG A 59 -1.59 15.06 -4.47
N GLU A 60 -2.65 14.63 -3.79
CA GLU A 60 -3.59 15.55 -3.14
C GLU A 60 -2.91 16.39 -2.05
N TYR A 61 -2.00 15.76 -1.30
CA TYR A 61 -1.24 16.46 -0.26
C TYR A 61 -0.37 17.57 -0.85
N PHE A 62 0.41 17.27 -1.91
CA PHE A 62 1.36 18.22 -2.48
C PHE A 62 0.69 19.31 -3.33
N GLU A 63 -0.34 18.97 -4.09
CA GLU A 63 -1.00 19.89 -5.00
C GLU A 63 -2.19 20.61 -4.39
N GLY A 64 -2.78 20.05 -3.33
CA GLY A 64 -3.93 20.66 -2.67
C GLY A 64 -5.06 20.94 -3.64
N ALA A 65 -5.52 22.21 -3.69
CA ALA A 65 -6.61 22.62 -4.59
C ALA A 65 -6.27 22.52 -6.07
N ALA A 66 -4.99 22.44 -6.43
CA ALA A 66 -4.53 22.29 -7.81
C ALA A 66 -4.52 20.83 -8.26
N ALA A 67 -4.73 19.87 -7.34
CA ALA A 67 -4.76 18.46 -7.69
C ALA A 67 -5.92 18.17 -8.65
N PRO A 68 -5.72 17.30 -9.65
CA PRO A 68 -6.83 16.84 -10.47
C PRO A 68 -7.92 16.17 -9.62
N SER A 69 -9.15 16.22 -10.09
CA SER A 69 -10.25 15.50 -9.45
C SER A 69 -9.93 14.02 -9.37
N ARG A 70 -10.23 13.40 -8.23
CA ARG A 70 -10.04 11.98 -8.05
C ARG A 70 -11.02 11.20 -8.93
N LEU A 71 -10.55 10.07 -9.46
CA LEU A 71 -11.42 9.14 -10.19
C LEU A 71 -12.37 8.44 -9.23
N THR A 72 -11.89 8.09 -8.03
CA THR A 72 -12.70 7.41 -7.03
C THR A 72 -12.54 8.05 -5.65
N ARG A 73 -13.63 8.05 -4.88
CA ARG A 73 -13.59 8.35 -3.46
C ARG A 73 -13.10 7.12 -2.70
N LEU A 74 -12.67 7.31 -1.45
CA LEU A 74 -12.17 6.19 -0.63
C LEU A 74 -13.15 5.02 -0.58
N ARG A 75 -14.43 5.30 -0.34
CA ARG A 75 -15.47 4.26 -0.28
C ARG A 75 -15.52 3.42 -1.56
N GLU A 76 -15.52 4.10 -2.71
CA GLU A 76 -15.55 3.43 -4.02
C GLU A 76 -14.29 2.62 -4.26
N LYS A 77 -13.13 3.17 -3.86
CA LYS A 77 -11.85 2.46 -3.93
C LYS A 77 -11.90 1.17 -3.11
N LEU A 78 -12.40 1.25 -1.88
CA LEU A 78 -12.50 0.08 -1.00
C LEU A 78 -13.44 -0.97 -1.58
N GLU A 79 -14.58 -0.56 -2.12
CA GLU A 79 -15.53 -1.47 -2.77
C GLU A 79 -14.91 -2.18 -3.96
N ALA A 80 -14.16 -1.45 -4.80
CA ALA A 80 -13.48 -2.02 -5.95
C ALA A 80 -12.40 -3.02 -5.55
N LEU A 81 -11.61 -2.71 -4.53
CA LEU A 81 -10.58 -3.62 -4.03
C LEU A 81 -11.20 -4.89 -3.43
N GLU A 82 -12.28 -4.75 -2.70
CA GLU A 82 -13.02 -5.91 -2.18
C GLU A 82 -13.52 -6.80 -3.31
N SER A 83 -14.06 -6.20 -4.37
CA SER A 83 -14.53 -6.94 -5.56
C SER A 83 -13.40 -7.68 -6.24
N CYS A 84 -12.18 -7.19 -6.15
CA CYS A 84 -11.00 -7.85 -6.70
C CYS A 84 -10.45 -8.96 -5.81
N GLY A 85 -11.04 -9.19 -4.63
CA GLY A 85 -10.65 -10.27 -3.75
C GLY A 85 -9.53 -9.94 -2.76
N VAL A 86 -9.32 -8.67 -2.47
CA VAL A 86 -8.35 -8.22 -1.45
C VAL A 86 -8.90 -8.56 -0.06
N ASP A 87 -8.06 -9.13 0.80
CA ASP A 87 -8.47 -9.54 2.14
C ASP A 87 -8.43 -8.40 3.16
N ARG A 88 -7.50 -7.46 3.00
CA ARG A 88 -7.31 -6.34 3.93
C ARG A 88 -6.79 -5.13 3.20
N VAL A 89 -7.23 -3.95 3.63
CA VAL A 89 -6.70 -2.68 3.16
C VAL A 89 -6.17 -1.91 4.36
N VAL A 90 -4.93 -1.42 4.25
CA VAL A 90 -4.32 -0.51 5.21
C VAL A 90 -4.33 0.87 4.58
N VAL A 91 -5.05 1.80 5.19
CA VAL A 91 -5.13 3.18 4.72
C VAL A 91 -4.24 4.04 5.58
N LEU A 92 -3.19 4.60 4.99
CA LEU A 92 -2.25 5.48 5.66
C LEU A 92 -2.59 6.93 5.30
N ARG A 93 -2.54 7.81 6.29
CA ARG A 93 -2.70 9.23 6.05
C ARG A 93 -1.39 9.80 5.50
N PHE A 94 -1.46 10.44 4.34
CA PHE A 94 -0.32 11.16 3.81
C PHE A 94 -0.33 12.58 4.36
N ASP A 95 0.49 12.81 5.38
CA ASP A 95 0.61 14.07 6.10
C ASP A 95 2.08 14.47 6.19
N ASP A 96 2.38 15.54 6.97
CA ASP A 96 3.75 16.03 7.10
C ASP A 96 4.70 14.96 7.65
N ARG A 97 4.23 14.14 8.57
CA ARG A 97 5.03 13.06 9.17
C ARG A 97 5.35 12.00 8.12
N MET A 98 4.37 11.58 7.35
CA MET A 98 4.55 10.58 6.29
C MET A 98 5.46 11.09 5.19
N ARG A 99 5.30 12.35 4.80
CA ARG A 99 6.15 13.01 3.81
C ARG A 99 7.62 12.99 4.19
N SER A 100 7.90 13.16 5.49
CA SER A 100 9.27 13.25 6.02
C SER A 100 9.89 11.90 6.32
N MET A 101 9.12 10.82 6.24
CA MET A 101 9.59 9.47 6.57
C MET A 101 10.55 8.96 5.50
N GLY A 102 11.75 8.56 5.92
CA GLY A 102 12.75 7.97 5.03
C GLY A 102 12.38 6.55 4.61
N ALA A 103 13.04 6.06 3.56
CA ALA A 103 12.75 4.73 3.01
C ALA A 103 12.97 3.61 4.03
N THR A 104 14.06 3.64 4.78
CA THR A 104 14.37 2.63 5.80
C THR A 104 13.32 2.62 6.90
N GLU A 105 12.94 3.80 7.40
CA GLU A 105 11.91 3.90 8.43
C GLU A 105 10.56 3.38 7.93
N PHE A 106 10.19 3.73 6.70
CA PHE A 106 8.95 3.26 6.09
C PHE A 106 8.91 1.72 6.01
N VAL A 107 10.00 1.12 5.51
CA VAL A 107 10.11 -0.34 5.42
C VAL A 107 10.03 -0.97 6.81
N ASP A 108 10.80 -0.47 7.77
CA ASP A 108 10.87 -1.06 9.11
C ASP A 108 9.53 -0.96 9.84
N ARG A 109 8.90 0.19 9.82
CA ARG A 109 7.67 0.42 10.58
C ARG A 109 6.45 -0.26 9.95
N LEU A 110 6.33 -0.21 8.62
CA LEU A 110 5.16 -0.75 7.94
C LEU A 110 5.35 -2.22 7.57
N LEU A 111 6.40 -2.52 6.81
CA LEU A 111 6.54 -3.83 6.18
C LEU A 111 7.11 -4.88 7.11
N VAL A 112 8.07 -4.52 7.95
CA VAL A 112 8.73 -5.45 8.86
C VAL A 112 7.97 -5.55 10.18
N ASP A 113 7.89 -4.46 10.93
CA ASP A 113 7.30 -4.47 12.27
C ASP A 113 5.77 -4.52 12.24
N GLY A 114 5.15 -3.75 11.35
CA GLY A 114 3.69 -3.65 11.29
C GLY A 114 3.03 -4.86 10.65
N LEU A 115 3.42 -5.20 9.44
CA LEU A 115 2.76 -6.24 8.65
C LEU A 115 3.53 -7.56 8.58
N ALA A 116 4.83 -7.58 8.89
CA ALA A 116 5.69 -8.77 8.74
C ALA A 116 5.43 -9.44 7.39
N VAL A 117 5.58 -8.67 6.30
CA VAL A 117 5.27 -9.14 4.95
C VAL A 117 6.19 -10.29 4.54
N ARG A 118 5.65 -11.27 3.83
CA ARG A 118 6.43 -12.34 3.21
C ARG A 118 6.88 -11.96 1.82
N HIS A 119 6.02 -11.24 1.07
CA HIS A 119 6.32 -10.73 -0.26
C HIS A 119 5.66 -9.37 -0.43
N VAL A 120 6.28 -8.53 -1.26
CA VAL A 120 5.71 -7.25 -1.70
C VAL A 120 5.62 -7.29 -3.21
N VAL A 121 4.44 -6.97 -3.75
CA VAL A 121 4.18 -6.89 -5.19
C VAL A 121 3.93 -5.45 -5.54
N VAL A 122 4.77 -4.88 -6.41
CA VAL A 122 4.63 -3.48 -6.84
C VAL A 122 4.92 -3.36 -8.33
N GLY A 123 4.51 -2.24 -8.94
CA GLY A 123 4.90 -1.92 -10.31
C GLY A 123 6.41 -1.68 -10.40
N HIS A 124 6.99 -1.92 -11.57
CA HIS A 124 8.45 -1.83 -11.76
C HIS A 124 9.01 -0.41 -11.62
N ASP A 125 8.16 0.62 -11.76
CA ASP A 125 8.52 2.03 -11.61
C ASP A 125 8.08 2.60 -10.26
N PHE A 126 7.74 1.75 -9.31
CA PHE A 126 7.26 2.15 -7.99
C PHE A 126 8.34 2.91 -7.20
N HIS A 127 7.94 4.02 -6.61
CA HIS A 127 8.75 4.83 -5.69
C HIS A 127 7.96 5.13 -4.43
N PHE A 128 8.66 5.26 -3.32
CA PHE A 128 8.03 5.51 -2.03
C PHE A 128 8.94 6.32 -1.09
N ALA A 129 8.37 6.75 0.04
CA ALA A 129 9.05 7.45 1.12
C ALA A 129 9.50 8.88 0.74
N ARG A 130 10.28 9.49 1.61
CA ARG A 130 10.72 10.88 1.50
C ARG A 130 11.42 11.13 0.15
N ARG A 131 10.97 12.15 -0.57
CA ARG A 131 11.52 12.55 -1.88
C ARG A 131 11.59 11.40 -2.89
N ARG A 132 10.69 10.42 -2.75
CA ARG A 132 10.65 9.22 -3.61
C ARG A 132 11.99 8.46 -3.62
N GLU A 133 12.71 8.48 -2.51
CA GLU A 133 14.01 7.81 -2.41
C GLU A 133 13.93 6.29 -2.39
N GLY A 134 12.78 5.73 -1.99
CA GLY A 134 12.55 4.29 -2.01
C GLY A 134 12.21 3.77 -3.39
N THR A 135 12.77 2.62 -3.76
CA THR A 135 12.55 1.96 -5.05
C THR A 135 12.40 0.46 -4.86
N ILE A 136 12.15 -0.27 -5.95
CA ILE A 136 12.15 -1.74 -5.93
C ILE A 136 13.48 -2.27 -5.37
N GLU A 137 14.59 -1.65 -5.73
CA GLU A 137 15.91 -2.09 -5.24
C GLU A 137 16.04 -1.92 -3.73
N THR A 138 15.46 -0.85 -3.17
CA THR A 138 15.40 -0.65 -1.73
C THR A 138 14.64 -1.79 -1.06
N LEU A 139 13.51 -2.18 -1.63
CA LEU A 139 12.70 -3.28 -1.11
C LEU A 139 13.43 -4.62 -1.21
N ARG A 140 14.11 -4.89 -2.32
CA ARG A 140 14.89 -6.10 -2.50
C ARG A 140 16.02 -6.20 -1.48
N ALA A 141 16.73 -5.11 -1.25
CA ALA A 141 17.81 -5.07 -0.27
C ALA A 141 17.30 -5.34 1.16
N ALA A 142 16.14 -4.78 1.51
CA ALA A 142 15.54 -4.99 2.83
C ALA A 142 15.03 -6.42 3.01
N GLY A 143 14.61 -7.08 1.95
CA GLY A 143 14.09 -8.45 1.98
C GLY A 143 15.13 -9.54 1.91
N ALA A 144 16.35 -9.17 1.65
CA ALA A 144 17.44 -10.14 1.47
C ALA A 144 17.91 -10.80 2.78
#